data_8a348174be1b52165f130026600261f2
#
_entry.id   8a348174be1b52165f130026600261f2
#
_cell.length_a   1.000
_cell.length_b   1.000
_cell.length_c   1.000
_cell.angle_alpha   90.00
_cell.angle_beta   90.00
_cell.angle_gamma   90.00
#
_symmetry.space_group_name_H-M   'P 1'
#
loop_
_entity.id
_entity.type
_entity.pdbx_description
1 polymer ?
#
loop_
_entity_poly.entity_id
_entity_poly.type
_entity_poly.pdbx_seq_one_letter_code
_entity_poly.pdbx_strand_id
1 'polypeptide(L)'
;ISPTETAQSFYQKAFSLAADNLQLVLESYLSNPESLLPQDHSQKSYFPKLTKDTAKIDWSWNLNKIEAFIRALNPWPIAWTFVENLNHDIFKMKIFSAFINQNKSDLIPETVQIEGKNKTEWNEIKKYYSLIRKN
;
A
#
# COMPACT_ATOMS: atom_id res chain seq x y z
N ILE A 1 11.82 7.81 1.11
CA ILE A 1 10.81 6.90 1.68
C ILE A 1 11.55 5.74 2.34
N SER A 2 11.25 5.48 3.62
CA SER A 2 11.85 4.35 4.36
C SER A 2 11.40 2.99 3.79
N PRO A 3 12.24 1.94 3.83
CA PRO A 3 11.85 0.59 3.41
C PRO A 3 10.63 0.00 4.15
N THR A 4 10.34 0.50 5.35
CA THR A 4 9.20 0.04 6.17
C THR A 4 8.00 0.99 6.16
N GLU A 5 8.07 2.06 5.35
CA GLU A 5 7.04 3.09 5.33
C GLU A 5 5.73 2.57 4.74
N THR A 6 4.61 2.88 5.39
CA THR A 6 3.26 2.71 4.84
C THR A 6 2.77 4.02 4.23
N ALA A 7 1.70 4.00 3.43
CA ALA A 7 1.08 5.23 2.96
C ALA A 7 0.66 6.14 4.15
N GLN A 8 0.14 5.56 5.21
CA GLN A 8 -0.26 6.32 6.41
C GLN A 8 0.91 7.05 7.05
N SER A 9 2.03 6.34 7.32
CA SER A 9 3.19 6.95 7.96
C SER A 9 3.85 8.00 7.05
N PHE A 10 3.86 7.75 5.74
CA PHE A 10 4.35 8.70 4.76
C PHE A 10 3.52 9.99 4.75
N TYR A 11 2.19 9.88 4.68
CA TYR A 11 1.31 11.05 4.72
C TYR A 11 1.46 11.85 6.01
N GLN A 12 1.53 11.19 7.15
CA GLN A 12 1.74 11.87 8.43
C GLN A 12 3.02 12.71 8.42
N LYS A 13 4.14 12.15 7.97
CA LYS A 13 5.41 12.87 7.84
C LYS A 13 5.35 14.00 6.83
N ALA A 14 4.76 13.76 5.66
CA ALA A 14 4.67 14.75 4.60
C ALA A 14 3.81 15.95 5.02
N PHE A 15 2.66 15.72 5.66
CA PHE A 15 1.80 16.81 6.15
C PHE A 15 2.43 17.57 7.31
N SER A 16 3.14 16.88 8.23
CA SER A 16 3.87 17.56 9.29
C SER A 16 4.94 18.50 8.70
N LEU A 17 5.75 17.98 7.78
CA LEU A 17 6.78 18.76 7.10
C LEU A 17 6.20 19.95 6.34
N ALA A 18 5.07 19.75 5.66
CA ALA A 18 4.37 20.83 4.95
C ALA A 18 3.88 21.91 5.91
N ALA A 19 3.29 21.51 7.03
CA ALA A 19 2.82 22.44 8.06
C ALA A 19 3.96 23.27 8.67
N ASP A 20 5.07 22.62 9.00
CA ASP A 20 6.25 23.26 9.60
C ASP A 20 6.89 24.31 8.65
N ASN A 21 6.75 24.14 7.34
CA ASN A 21 7.32 25.03 6.34
C ASN A 21 6.32 26.02 5.72
N LEU A 22 5.03 25.88 6.01
CA LEU A 22 3.96 26.63 5.33
C LEU A 22 4.14 28.16 5.48
N GLN A 23 4.45 28.62 6.68
CA GLN A 23 4.62 30.04 6.95
C GLN A 23 5.78 30.62 6.14
N LEU A 24 6.95 29.98 6.15
CA LEU A 24 8.13 30.42 5.40
C LEU A 24 7.86 30.49 3.90
N VAL A 25 7.16 29.48 3.36
CA VAL A 25 6.83 29.44 1.93
C VAL A 25 5.86 30.57 1.56
N LEU A 26 4.83 30.82 2.39
CA LEU A 26 3.89 31.93 2.16
C LEU A 26 4.57 33.30 2.27
N GLU A 27 5.40 33.54 3.28
CA GLU A 27 6.15 34.77 3.42
C GLU A 27 7.09 35.03 2.23
N SER A 28 7.79 34.00 1.79
CA SER A 28 8.66 34.07 0.61
C SER A 28 7.86 34.39 -0.66
N TYR A 29 6.71 33.76 -0.87
CA TYR A 29 5.84 34.02 -2.01
C TYR A 29 5.27 35.46 -2.00
N LEU A 30 4.78 35.91 -0.86
CA LEU A 30 4.23 37.27 -0.72
C LEU A 30 5.28 38.36 -0.90
N SER A 31 6.53 38.09 -0.50
CA SER A 31 7.64 39.03 -0.64
C SER A 31 8.20 39.11 -2.06
N ASN A 32 8.15 38.04 -2.82
CA ASN A 32 8.66 37.96 -4.19
C ASN A 32 7.91 36.97 -5.05
N PRO A 33 6.69 37.31 -5.54
CA PRO A 33 5.87 36.43 -6.38
C PRO A 33 6.56 36.04 -7.69
N GLU A 34 7.47 36.89 -8.19
CA GLU A 34 8.24 36.65 -9.43
C GLU A 34 9.30 35.55 -9.28
N SER A 35 9.57 35.09 -8.06
CA SER A 35 10.52 33.99 -7.81
C SER A 35 9.99 32.60 -8.19
N LEU A 36 8.71 32.50 -8.54
CA LEU A 36 8.10 31.24 -8.96
C LEU A 36 8.65 30.78 -10.30
N LEU A 37 9.16 29.55 -10.30
CA LEU A 37 9.62 28.91 -11.53
C LEU A 37 8.46 28.19 -12.23
N PRO A 38 8.25 28.42 -13.54
CA PRO A 38 7.27 27.64 -14.31
C PRO A 38 7.58 26.14 -14.24
N GLN A 39 6.56 25.33 -14.09
CA GLN A 39 6.72 23.87 -14.11
C GLN A 39 7.11 23.38 -15.51
N ASP A 40 8.09 22.52 -15.61
CA ASP A 40 8.43 21.82 -16.86
C ASP A 40 7.40 20.73 -17.14
N HIS A 41 6.45 21.03 -17.99
CA HIS A 41 5.38 20.11 -18.36
C HIS A 41 5.86 18.90 -19.19
N SER A 42 7.07 18.92 -19.74
CA SER A 42 7.63 17.76 -20.46
C SER A 42 7.99 16.60 -19.51
N GLN A 43 8.27 16.90 -18.24
CA GLN A 43 8.62 15.92 -17.21
C GLN A 43 7.44 15.46 -16.36
N LYS A 44 6.23 15.89 -16.69
CA LYS A 44 5.03 15.48 -15.93
C LYS A 44 4.81 13.96 -16.03
N SER A 45 4.46 13.33 -14.93
CA SER A 45 3.92 11.98 -14.85
C SER A 45 2.47 12.02 -14.37
N TYR A 46 1.66 11.08 -14.84
CA TYR A 46 0.27 10.97 -14.44
C TYR A 46 0.03 9.71 -13.64
N PHE A 47 -0.51 9.85 -12.45
CA PHE A 47 -0.91 8.76 -11.59
C PHE A 47 -2.43 8.77 -11.41
N PRO A 48 -3.15 7.76 -11.91
CA PRO A 48 -4.60 7.70 -11.79
C PRO A 48 -5.01 7.51 -10.33
N LYS A 49 -6.26 7.86 -10.02
CA LYS A 49 -6.84 7.65 -8.70
C LYS A 49 -6.86 6.16 -8.38
N LEU A 50 -6.42 5.80 -7.18
CA LEU A 50 -6.53 4.44 -6.66
C LEU A 50 -8.00 4.05 -6.48
N THR A 51 -8.31 2.80 -6.73
CA THR A 51 -9.62 2.19 -6.52
C THR A 51 -9.48 0.86 -5.80
N LYS A 52 -10.59 0.29 -5.32
CA LYS A 52 -10.57 -1.05 -4.71
C LYS A 52 -10.16 -2.13 -5.71
N ASP A 53 -10.48 -1.96 -6.98
CA ASP A 53 -10.16 -2.94 -8.03
C ASP A 53 -8.66 -2.91 -8.37
N THR A 54 -8.06 -1.71 -8.42
CA THR A 54 -6.61 -1.58 -8.65
C THR A 54 -5.77 -2.09 -7.49
N ALA A 55 -6.37 -2.42 -6.35
CA ALA A 55 -5.71 -2.98 -5.18
C ALA A 55 -5.58 -4.52 -5.20
N LYS A 56 -6.04 -5.20 -6.25
CA LYS A 56 -5.82 -6.63 -6.43
C LYS A 56 -4.32 -6.89 -6.58
N ILE A 57 -3.80 -7.87 -5.81
CA ILE A 57 -2.40 -8.28 -5.91
C ILE A 57 -2.19 -9.03 -7.22
N ASP A 58 -1.21 -8.59 -7.99
CA ASP A 58 -0.70 -9.32 -9.14
C ASP A 58 0.46 -10.22 -8.70
N TRP A 59 0.20 -11.51 -8.61
CA TRP A 59 1.17 -12.50 -8.17
C TRP A 59 2.30 -12.77 -9.17
N SER A 60 2.26 -12.21 -10.38
CA SER A 60 3.37 -12.26 -11.33
C SER A 60 4.52 -11.31 -10.95
N TRP A 61 4.27 -10.34 -10.07
CA TRP A 61 5.30 -9.42 -9.62
C TRP A 61 6.30 -10.11 -8.69
N ASN A 62 7.51 -9.55 -8.61
CA ASN A 62 8.47 -10.01 -7.61
C ASN A 62 7.97 -9.69 -6.17
N LEU A 63 8.43 -10.49 -5.20
CA LEU A 63 7.94 -10.42 -3.82
C LEU A 63 8.16 -9.05 -3.17
N ASN A 64 9.28 -8.39 -3.47
CA ASN A 64 9.56 -7.05 -2.93
C ASN A 64 8.53 -6.02 -3.44
N LYS A 65 8.12 -6.12 -4.71
CA LYS A 65 7.09 -5.24 -5.26
C LYS A 65 5.73 -5.51 -4.63
N ILE A 66 5.37 -6.78 -4.39
CA ILE A 66 4.10 -7.15 -3.73
C ILE A 66 4.09 -6.65 -2.29
N GLU A 67 5.18 -6.83 -1.55
CA GLU A 67 5.31 -6.36 -0.17
C GLU A 67 5.17 -4.83 -0.11
N ALA A 68 5.90 -4.09 -0.97
CA ALA A 68 5.80 -2.65 -1.06
C ALA A 68 4.40 -2.18 -1.47
N PHE A 69 3.72 -2.89 -2.37
CA PHE A 69 2.35 -2.63 -2.77
C PHE A 69 1.36 -2.77 -1.61
N ILE A 70 1.51 -3.81 -0.77
CA ILE A 70 0.70 -4.00 0.43
C ILE A 70 0.86 -2.81 1.38
N ARG A 71 2.11 -2.38 1.66
CA ARG A 71 2.39 -1.21 2.50
C ARG A 71 1.85 0.09 1.90
N ALA A 72 2.04 0.30 0.61
CA ALA A 72 1.60 1.50 -0.10
C ALA A 72 0.07 1.66 -0.12
N LEU A 73 -0.69 0.57 -0.02
CA LEU A 73 -2.15 0.60 -0.01
C LEU A 73 -2.77 0.57 1.39
N ASN A 74 -1.98 0.56 2.44
CA ASN A 74 -2.44 0.62 3.82
C ASN A 74 -2.40 2.08 4.33
N PRO A 75 -3.50 2.69 4.77
CA PRO A 75 -4.76 2.09 5.22
C PRO A 75 -5.88 1.98 4.17
N TRP A 76 -5.70 2.49 2.98
CA TRP A 76 -6.70 2.46 1.93
C TRP A 76 -6.04 2.45 0.54
N PRO A 77 -6.57 1.67 -0.43
CA PRO A 77 -7.79 0.83 -0.41
C PRO A 77 -7.60 -0.56 0.21
N ILE A 78 -6.45 -0.93 0.71
CA ILE A 78 -5.94 -2.21 1.20
C ILE A 78 -5.77 -3.22 0.06
N ALA A 79 -4.55 -3.73 -0.08
CA ALA A 79 -4.24 -4.79 -1.02
C ALA A 79 -5.08 -6.06 -0.74
N TRP A 80 -5.51 -6.75 -1.78
CA TRP A 80 -6.34 -7.93 -1.63
C TRP A 80 -6.01 -9.01 -2.65
N THR A 81 -6.36 -10.23 -2.29
CA THR A 81 -6.27 -11.43 -3.13
C THR A 81 -7.44 -12.36 -2.87
N PHE A 82 -7.45 -13.52 -3.51
CA PHE A 82 -8.38 -14.59 -3.20
C PHE A 82 -7.73 -15.67 -2.33
N VAL A 83 -8.54 -16.31 -1.51
CA VAL A 83 -8.22 -17.50 -0.73
C VAL A 83 -9.28 -18.55 -0.93
N GLU A 84 -8.89 -19.80 -0.81
CA GLU A 84 -9.76 -20.97 -0.87
C GLU A 84 -9.83 -21.63 0.51
N ASN A 85 -11.04 -22.00 0.98
CA ASN A 85 -11.21 -22.76 2.19
C ASN A 85 -11.08 -24.27 1.96
N LEU A 86 -11.22 -25.08 3.03
CA LEU A 86 -11.17 -26.55 2.94
C LEU A 86 -12.30 -27.17 2.11
N ASN A 87 -13.39 -26.45 1.89
CA ASN A 87 -14.52 -26.89 1.07
C ASN A 87 -14.42 -26.40 -0.39
N HIS A 88 -13.27 -25.83 -0.79
CA HIS A 88 -13.07 -25.22 -2.10
C HIS A 88 -13.88 -23.95 -2.38
N ASP A 89 -14.46 -23.32 -1.35
CA ASP A 89 -15.11 -22.02 -1.51
C ASP A 89 -14.06 -20.90 -1.59
N ILE A 90 -14.28 -19.96 -2.50
CA ILE A 90 -13.35 -18.86 -2.75
C ILE A 90 -13.85 -17.59 -2.05
N PHE A 91 -12.97 -16.93 -1.31
CA PHE A 91 -13.22 -15.68 -0.60
C PHE A 91 -12.21 -14.61 -0.97
N LYS A 92 -12.66 -13.37 -0.95
CA LYS A 92 -11.76 -12.23 -1.02
C LYS A 92 -11.09 -12.04 0.34
N MET A 93 -9.76 -11.88 0.34
CA MET A 93 -8.98 -11.58 1.54
C MET A 93 -8.18 -10.30 1.36
N LYS A 94 -8.35 -9.36 2.28
CA LYS A 94 -7.50 -8.18 2.42
C LYS A 94 -6.24 -8.52 3.19
N ILE A 95 -5.11 -7.95 2.78
CA ILE A 95 -3.82 -8.10 3.44
C ILE A 95 -3.36 -6.71 3.92
N PHE A 96 -3.27 -6.53 5.23
CA PHE A 96 -2.88 -5.26 5.85
C PHE A 96 -1.38 -5.17 6.05
N SER A 97 -0.74 -6.31 6.34
CA SER A 97 0.71 -6.45 6.43
C SER A 97 1.17 -7.82 5.98
N ALA A 98 2.39 -7.89 5.48
CA ALA A 98 3.04 -9.12 5.06
C ALA A 98 4.56 -8.94 5.16
N PHE A 99 5.29 -10.03 5.22
CA PHE A 99 6.74 -10.02 5.14
C PHE A 99 7.24 -11.08 4.16
N ILE A 100 8.45 -10.90 3.67
CA ILE A 100 9.14 -11.89 2.87
C ILE A 100 9.96 -12.77 3.82
N ASN A 101 9.82 -14.10 3.70
CA ASN A 101 10.54 -15.02 4.55
C ASN A 101 12.06 -14.88 4.43
N GLN A 102 12.81 -15.40 5.41
CA GLN A 102 14.28 -15.25 5.47
C GLN A 102 14.98 -15.76 4.20
N ASN A 103 14.48 -16.80 3.58
CA ASN A 103 15.03 -17.38 2.35
C ASN A 103 14.62 -16.59 1.09
N LYS A 104 13.86 -15.50 1.23
CA LYS A 104 13.32 -14.67 0.14
C LYS A 104 12.57 -15.47 -0.94
N SER A 105 12.02 -16.62 -0.57
CA SER A 105 11.31 -17.53 -1.48
C SER A 105 9.79 -17.38 -1.43
N ASP A 106 9.26 -16.70 -0.41
CA ASP A 106 7.83 -16.56 -0.22
C ASP A 106 7.44 -15.29 0.52
N LEU A 107 6.24 -14.75 0.19
CA LEU A 107 5.59 -13.67 0.90
C LEU A 107 4.53 -14.26 1.83
N ILE A 108 4.66 -13.95 3.12
CA ILE A 108 3.80 -14.44 4.19
C ILE A 108 2.93 -13.29 4.69
N PRO A 109 1.61 -13.37 4.52
CA PRO A 109 0.70 -12.42 5.17
C PRO A 109 0.84 -12.49 6.69
N GLU A 110 0.64 -11.36 7.35
CA GLU A 110 0.58 -11.27 8.81
C GLU A 110 -0.86 -10.98 9.24
N THR A 111 -1.27 -9.72 9.13
CA THR A 111 -2.62 -9.29 9.48
C THR A 111 -3.50 -9.28 8.25
N VAL A 112 -4.60 -9.99 8.31
CA VAL A 112 -5.53 -10.21 7.18
C VAL A 112 -6.98 -10.03 7.59
N GLN A 113 -7.85 -9.92 6.61
CA GLN A 113 -9.30 -9.95 6.80
C GLN A 113 -9.98 -10.67 5.64
N ILE A 114 -10.63 -11.78 5.92
CA ILE A 114 -11.49 -12.46 4.95
C ILE A 114 -12.84 -11.75 4.88
N GLU A 115 -13.40 -11.67 3.70
CA GLU A 115 -14.73 -11.08 3.46
C GLU A 115 -15.78 -11.66 4.41
N GLY A 116 -16.54 -10.76 5.05
CA GLY A 116 -17.55 -11.11 6.05
C GLY A 116 -16.99 -11.53 7.42
N LYS A 117 -15.68 -11.45 7.66
CA LYS A 117 -15.06 -11.81 8.94
C LYS A 117 -14.28 -10.64 9.55
N ASN A 118 -13.92 -10.79 10.82
CA ASN A 118 -13.07 -9.82 11.52
C ASN A 118 -11.61 -9.91 11.05
N LYS A 119 -10.87 -8.83 11.28
CA LYS A 119 -9.42 -8.79 11.11
C LYS A 119 -8.75 -9.77 12.09
N THR A 120 -7.78 -10.55 11.60
CA THR A 120 -7.09 -11.59 12.37
C THR A 120 -5.67 -11.81 11.86
N GLU A 121 -4.86 -12.57 12.60
CA GLU A 121 -3.54 -12.99 12.17
C GLU A 121 -3.63 -14.19 11.21
N TRP A 122 -2.84 -14.14 10.13
CA TRP A 122 -2.82 -15.23 9.14
C TRP A 122 -2.47 -16.58 9.75
N ASN A 123 -1.54 -16.59 10.72
CA ASN A 123 -1.13 -17.80 11.41
C ASN A 123 -2.28 -18.55 12.12
N GLU A 124 -3.31 -17.85 12.56
CA GLU A 124 -4.48 -18.46 13.22
C GLU A 124 -5.40 -19.17 12.22
N ILE A 125 -5.46 -18.66 10.98
CA ILE A 125 -6.42 -19.14 9.99
C ILE A 125 -5.81 -19.92 8.82
N LYS A 126 -4.50 -19.89 8.61
CA LYS A 126 -3.82 -20.54 7.47
C LYS A 126 -4.05 -22.06 7.37
N LYS A 127 -4.47 -22.72 8.46
CA LYS A 127 -4.85 -24.13 8.43
C LYS A 127 -6.22 -24.39 7.79
N TYR A 128 -7.04 -23.35 7.64
CA TYR A 128 -8.37 -23.43 7.05
C TYR A 128 -8.45 -22.81 5.65
N TYR A 129 -7.43 -22.03 5.26
CA TYR A 129 -7.40 -21.27 4.01
C TYR A 129 -6.06 -21.37 3.32
N SER A 130 -6.09 -21.46 2.00
CA SER A 130 -4.90 -21.39 1.13
C SER A 130 -4.96 -20.17 0.23
N LEU A 131 -3.80 -19.53 -0.01
CA LEU A 131 -3.69 -18.40 -0.92
C LEU A 131 -3.84 -18.87 -2.37
N ILE A 132 -4.70 -18.19 -3.13
CA ILE A 132 -4.77 -18.36 -4.58
C ILE A 132 -3.79 -17.36 -5.21
N ARG A 133 -2.66 -17.87 -5.70
CA ARG A 133 -1.58 -17.08 -6.35
C ARG A 133 -1.67 -17.16 -7.87
N LYS A 134 -2.89 -17.11 -8.40
CA LYS A 134 -3.15 -17.04 -9.84
C LYS A 134 -3.73 -15.66 -10.17
N ASN A 135 -3.32 -15.11 -11.30
CA ASN A 135 -3.84 -13.84 -11.83
C ASN A 135 -5.18 -14.05 -12.51
#